data_9fed326aba54d093d816e944194ea602
#
_entry.id   9fed326aba54d093d816e944194ea602
#
_cell.length_a   1.000
_cell.length_b   1.000
_cell.length_c   1.000
_cell.angle_alpha   90.00
_cell.angle_beta   90.00
_cell.angle_gamma   90.00
#
_symmetry.space_group_name_H-M   'P 1'
#
loop_
_entity.id
_entity.type
_entity.pdbx_description
1 polymer ?
#
loop_
_entity_poly.entity_id
_entity_poly.type
_entity_poly.pdbx_seq_one_letter_code
_entity_poly.pdbx_strand_id
1 'polypeptide(L)'
;MSKKIVELKSKKKVELREMTLDEVDFCNDIAVMKYKGGELSHIEGLSKTRTAWLRRGIKGGDFKNYKTDTNGYPNDSVLKQLDEEDKNELVQLIQEYQTMGE
;
A
#
# COMPACT_ATOMS: atom_id res chain seq x y z
N MET A 1 5.65 14.34 -16.05
CA MET A 1 5.24 13.33 -15.07
C MET A 1 4.50 13.97 -13.95
N SER A 2 3.30 13.60 -13.79
CA SER A 2 2.48 14.18 -12.74
C SER A 2 2.60 13.35 -11.47
N LYS A 3 2.60 14.05 -10.34
CA LYS A 3 2.53 13.39 -9.04
C LYS A 3 1.07 13.12 -8.73
N LYS A 4 0.82 11.99 -8.11
CA LYS A 4 -0.52 11.68 -7.64
C LYS A 4 -0.54 11.81 -6.13
N ILE A 5 -1.17 12.86 -5.64
CA ILE A 5 -1.31 13.09 -4.22
C ILE A 5 -2.77 12.95 -3.84
N VAL A 6 -3.05 12.14 -2.82
CA VAL A 6 -4.41 11.95 -2.32
C VAL A 6 -4.48 12.46 -0.90
N GLU A 7 -5.66 12.92 -0.52
CA GLU A 7 -5.90 13.34 0.86
C GLU A 7 -6.86 12.35 1.51
N LEU A 8 -6.43 11.80 2.65
CA LEU A 8 -7.24 10.84 3.39
C LEU A 8 -8.30 11.57 4.22
N LYS A 9 -9.26 10.83 4.70
CA LYS A 9 -10.30 11.42 5.56
C LYS A 9 -9.70 12.04 6.81
N SER A 10 -8.56 11.54 7.24
CA SER A 10 -7.85 12.09 8.40
C SER A 10 -7.11 13.38 8.07
N LYS A 11 -7.20 13.84 6.83
CA LYS A 11 -6.51 15.04 6.32
C LYS A 11 -5.03 14.81 6.00
N LYS A 12 -4.55 13.62 6.19
CA LYS A 12 -3.16 13.27 5.85
C LYS A 12 -3.05 13.17 4.32
N LYS A 13 -2.04 13.81 3.76
CA LYS A 13 -1.79 13.74 2.32
C LYS A 13 -0.70 12.73 2.04
N VAL A 14 -0.92 11.91 1.02
CA VAL A 14 0.00 10.84 0.66
C VAL A 14 0.25 10.89 -0.83
N GLU A 15 1.53 10.79 -1.20
CA GLU A 15 1.90 10.73 -2.61
C GLU A 15 1.95 9.27 -3.04
N LEU A 16 1.23 8.95 -4.11
CA LEU A 16 1.16 7.59 -4.61
C LEU A 16 2.23 7.37 -5.68
N ARG A 17 2.63 6.13 -5.81
CA ARG A 17 3.67 5.71 -6.73
C ARG A 17 3.06 4.78 -7.77
N GLU A 18 3.48 4.92 -9.02
CA GLU A 18 3.07 3.99 -10.06
C GLU A 18 3.84 2.68 -9.85
N MET A 19 3.12 1.60 -9.65
CA MET A 19 3.73 0.29 -9.39
C MET A 19 4.05 -0.39 -10.71
N THR A 20 5.10 -1.20 -10.70
CA THR A 20 5.40 -2.05 -11.85
C THR A 20 4.42 -3.20 -11.89
N LEU A 21 4.34 -3.85 -13.05
CA LEU A 21 3.47 -5.01 -13.19
C LEU A 21 3.84 -6.10 -12.20
N ASP A 22 5.15 -6.32 -12.01
CA ASP A 22 5.62 -7.33 -11.07
C ASP A 22 5.17 -7.02 -9.64
N GLU A 23 5.17 -5.74 -9.27
CA GLU A 23 4.74 -5.34 -7.94
C GLU A 23 3.25 -5.57 -7.74
N VAL A 24 2.46 -5.24 -8.74
CA VAL A 24 1.02 -5.48 -8.68
C VAL A 24 0.73 -6.98 -8.59
N ASP A 25 1.43 -7.76 -9.41
CA ASP A 25 1.27 -9.21 -9.40
C ASP A 25 1.63 -9.80 -8.04
N PHE A 26 2.70 -9.31 -7.44
CA PHE A 26 3.12 -9.78 -6.12
C PHE A 26 2.00 -9.58 -5.09
N CYS A 27 1.38 -8.40 -5.10
CA CYS A 27 0.31 -8.10 -4.16
C CYS A 27 -0.91 -8.99 -4.38
N ASN A 28 -1.25 -9.22 -5.64
CA ASN A 28 -2.38 -10.09 -5.97
C ASN A 28 -2.10 -11.54 -5.59
N ASP A 29 -0.85 -11.98 -5.76
CA ASP A 29 -0.48 -13.36 -5.45
C ASP A 29 -0.55 -13.66 -3.96
N ILE A 30 -0.24 -12.69 -3.12
CA ILE A 30 -0.35 -12.88 -1.68
C ILE A 30 -1.77 -13.27 -1.31
N ALA A 31 -2.74 -12.55 -1.87
CA ALA A 31 -4.15 -12.84 -1.58
C ALA A 31 -4.55 -14.23 -2.05
N VAL A 32 -4.10 -14.60 -3.26
CA VAL A 32 -4.42 -15.92 -3.82
C VAL A 32 -3.82 -17.04 -3.00
N MET A 33 -2.55 -16.89 -2.62
CA MET A 33 -1.86 -17.92 -1.85
C MET A 33 -2.55 -18.17 -0.50
N LYS A 34 -3.00 -17.11 0.15
CA LYS A 34 -3.71 -17.26 1.42
C LYS A 34 -5.02 -18.00 1.24
N TYR A 35 -5.70 -17.74 0.14
CA TYR A 35 -6.94 -18.43 -0.16
C TYR A 35 -6.72 -19.92 -0.38
N LYS A 36 -5.67 -20.27 -1.10
CA LYS A 36 -5.39 -21.67 -1.41
C LYS A 36 -4.97 -22.46 -0.19
N GLY A 37 -4.51 -21.78 0.85
CA GLY A 37 -4.11 -22.44 2.07
C GLY A 37 -5.26 -23.11 2.81
N GLY A 38 -6.49 -22.80 2.46
CA GLY A 38 -7.65 -23.45 3.01
C GLY A 38 -8.02 -22.96 4.38
N GLU A 39 -7.16 -23.19 5.31
CA GLU A 39 -7.37 -22.72 6.67
C GLU A 39 -6.91 -21.30 6.77
N LEU A 40 -7.85 -20.40 6.70
CA LEU A 40 -7.46 -19.01 6.68
C LEU A 40 -7.58 -18.35 8.00
N SER A 41 -6.51 -17.77 8.40
CA SER A 41 -6.58 -16.61 9.24
C SER A 41 -6.85 -15.44 8.28
N HIS A 42 -8.12 -15.16 8.05
CA HIS A 42 -8.50 -14.05 7.17
C HIS A 42 -7.79 -12.76 7.56
N ILE A 43 -7.73 -12.53 8.85
CA ILE A 43 -7.12 -11.30 9.37
C ILE A 43 -5.66 -11.22 8.96
N GLU A 44 -4.93 -12.33 9.12
CA GLU A 44 -3.51 -12.36 8.79
C GLU A 44 -3.27 -12.14 7.30
N GLY A 45 -4.06 -12.82 6.47
CA GLY A 45 -3.94 -12.68 5.02
C GLY A 45 -4.23 -11.28 4.54
N LEU A 46 -5.29 -10.68 5.09
CA LEU A 46 -5.66 -9.32 4.72
C LEU A 46 -4.60 -8.33 5.15
N SER A 47 -4.03 -8.52 6.33
CA SER A 47 -3.00 -7.60 6.83
C SER A 47 -1.76 -7.62 5.95
N LYS A 48 -1.31 -8.80 5.55
CA LYS A 48 -0.13 -8.89 4.68
C LYS A 48 -0.38 -8.31 3.32
N THR A 49 -1.54 -8.57 2.74
CA THR A 49 -1.90 -8.01 1.45
C THR A 49 -1.96 -6.50 1.52
N ARG A 50 -2.59 -5.98 2.55
CA ARG A 50 -2.70 -4.54 2.74
C ARG A 50 -1.32 -3.90 2.85
N THR A 51 -0.45 -4.49 3.67
CA THR A 51 0.90 -3.97 3.84
C THR A 51 1.67 -3.98 2.53
N ALA A 52 1.52 -5.02 1.73
CA ALA A 52 2.20 -5.13 0.44
C ALA A 52 1.81 -3.97 -0.48
N TRP A 53 0.51 -3.66 -0.55
CA TRP A 53 0.04 -2.54 -1.37
C TRP A 53 0.57 -1.21 -0.85
N LEU A 54 0.52 -1.01 0.47
CA LEU A 54 0.99 0.24 1.06
C LEU A 54 2.48 0.45 0.82
N ARG A 55 3.26 -0.60 1.02
CA ARG A 55 4.71 -0.49 0.88
C ARG A 55 5.12 -0.16 -0.54
N ARG A 56 4.40 -0.70 -1.51
CA ARG A 56 4.75 -0.52 -2.91
C ARG A 56 4.03 0.64 -3.59
N GLY A 57 2.96 1.11 -2.99
CA GLY A 57 2.16 2.18 -3.60
C GLY A 57 2.36 3.56 -3.04
N ILE A 58 3.12 3.70 -1.96
CA ILE A 58 3.37 5.00 -1.33
C ILE A 58 4.76 5.48 -1.70
N LYS A 59 4.84 6.72 -2.19
CA LYS A 59 6.11 7.34 -2.53
C LYS A 59 6.55 8.36 -1.49
N GLY A 60 5.61 8.98 -0.81
CA GLY A 60 5.90 9.99 0.20
C GLY A 60 4.63 10.52 0.80
N GLY A 61 4.73 11.65 1.49
CA GLY A 61 3.54 12.28 2.05
C GLY A 61 3.79 12.83 3.44
N ASP A 62 2.70 13.02 4.18
CA ASP A 62 2.73 13.62 5.51
C ASP A 62 3.12 12.60 6.56
N PHE A 63 4.38 12.19 6.53
CA PHE A 63 4.93 11.25 7.50
C PHE A 63 6.11 11.88 8.22
N LYS A 64 6.20 11.63 9.51
CA LYS A 64 7.34 12.09 10.29
C LYS A 64 8.53 11.19 9.99
N ASN A 65 9.68 11.82 9.71
CA ASN A 65 10.92 11.07 9.48
C ASN A 65 10.76 9.99 8.41
N TYR A 66 10.23 10.39 7.26
CA TYR A 66 10.04 9.45 6.16
C TYR A 66 11.38 8.82 5.78
N LYS A 67 11.41 7.50 5.79
CA LYS A 67 12.59 6.73 5.42
C LYS A 67 12.20 5.56 4.55
N THR A 68 13.11 5.16 3.69
CA THR A 68 12.90 4.00 2.84
C THR A 68 13.87 2.89 3.20
N ASP A 69 13.49 1.67 2.84
CA ASP A 69 14.39 0.53 3.02
C ASP A 69 15.32 0.39 1.82
N THR A 70 16.08 -0.70 1.77
CA THR A 70 17.05 -0.89 0.68
C THR A 70 16.41 -1.02 -0.68
N ASN A 71 15.14 -1.36 -0.73
CA ASN A 71 14.39 -1.48 -1.98
C ASN A 71 13.70 -0.18 -2.39
N GLY A 72 13.84 0.86 -1.58
CA GLY A 72 13.19 2.14 -1.86
C GLY A 72 11.74 2.21 -1.40
N TYR A 73 11.28 1.23 -0.66
CA TYR A 73 9.91 1.21 -0.13
C TYR A 73 9.89 1.87 1.25
N PRO A 74 8.74 2.46 1.63
CA PRO A 74 8.65 3.07 2.97
C PRO A 74 8.91 2.05 4.07
N ASN A 75 9.65 2.50 5.08
CA ASN A 75 9.98 1.68 6.24
C ASN A 75 8.75 1.39 7.09
N ASP A 76 8.88 0.40 7.95
CA ASP A 76 7.81 0.09 8.91
C ASP A 76 7.45 1.30 9.75
N SER A 77 8.43 2.10 10.14
CA SER A 77 8.18 3.29 10.95
C SER A 77 7.26 4.28 10.25
N VAL A 78 7.30 4.32 8.92
CA VAL A 78 6.42 5.18 8.13
C VAL A 78 5.01 4.58 8.12
N LEU A 79 4.91 3.30 7.81
CA LEU A 79 3.60 2.65 7.70
C LEU A 79 2.86 2.59 9.04
N LYS A 80 3.60 2.50 10.14
CA LYS A 80 3.00 2.48 11.46
C LYS A 80 2.34 3.79 11.84
N GLN A 81 2.61 4.85 11.12
CA GLN A 81 1.96 6.14 11.38
C GLN A 81 0.53 6.20 10.85
N LEU A 82 0.14 5.21 10.06
CA LEU A 82 -1.21 5.13 9.53
C LEU A 82 -2.08 4.29 10.46
N ASP A 83 -3.31 4.75 10.73
CA ASP A 83 -4.25 3.93 11.50
C ASP A 83 -4.96 2.98 10.55
N GLU A 84 -5.86 2.15 11.10
CA GLU A 84 -6.53 1.13 10.31
C GLU A 84 -7.37 1.72 9.19
N GLU A 85 -8.08 2.80 9.47
CA GLU A 85 -8.91 3.44 8.47
C GLU A 85 -8.06 4.04 7.35
N ASP A 86 -6.96 4.69 7.73
CA ASP A 86 -6.05 5.26 6.75
C ASP A 86 -5.46 4.17 5.84
N LYS A 87 -5.08 3.05 6.43
CA LYS A 87 -4.51 1.95 5.66
C LYS A 87 -5.50 1.41 4.64
N ASN A 88 -6.74 1.18 5.08
CA ASN A 88 -7.77 0.65 4.20
C ASN A 88 -8.10 1.61 3.08
N GLU A 89 -8.22 2.88 3.41
CA GLU A 89 -8.50 3.90 2.40
C GLU A 89 -7.38 3.99 1.38
N LEU A 90 -6.13 3.98 1.86
CA LEU A 90 -4.97 4.08 0.97
C LEU A 90 -4.88 2.89 0.03
N VAL A 91 -5.12 1.67 0.53
CA VAL A 91 -5.06 0.50 -0.35
C VAL A 91 -6.04 0.66 -1.50
N GLN A 92 -7.25 1.10 -1.21
CA GLN A 92 -8.24 1.31 -2.26
C GLN A 92 -7.78 2.36 -3.25
N LEU A 93 -7.25 3.47 -2.77
CA LEU A 93 -6.77 4.54 -3.64
C LEU A 93 -5.58 4.10 -4.49
N ILE A 94 -4.68 3.32 -3.89
CA ILE A 94 -3.52 2.81 -4.61
C ILE A 94 -3.98 1.89 -5.74
N GLN A 95 -4.90 0.98 -5.45
CA GLN A 95 -5.40 0.07 -6.46
C GLN A 95 -6.09 0.81 -7.60
N GLU A 96 -6.89 1.81 -7.27
CA GLU A 96 -7.56 2.62 -8.28
C GLU A 96 -6.55 3.35 -9.16
N TYR A 97 -5.52 3.88 -8.53
CA TYR A 97 -4.50 4.62 -9.28
C TYR A 97 -3.77 3.73 -10.28
N GLN A 98 -3.41 2.50 -9.87
CA GLN A 98 -2.73 1.59 -10.78
C GLN A 98 -3.62 1.26 -11.98
N THR A 99 -4.91 1.09 -11.73
CA THR A 99 -5.85 0.77 -12.79
C THR A 99 -6.06 1.96 -13.73
N MET A 100 -6.16 3.14 -13.17
CA MET A 100 -6.41 4.35 -13.97
C MET A 100 -5.19 4.82 -14.74
N GLY A 101 -4.03 4.37 -14.35
CA GLY A 101 -2.80 4.78 -14.99
C GLY A 101 -2.64 4.26 -16.40
N GLU A 102 -3.59 3.51 -16.87
CA GLU A 102 -3.58 3.03 -18.23
C GLU A 102 -4.09 4.08 -19.19
#